data_3b315026c666dc0e5df53f6e04c353ef
#
_entry.id   3b315026c666dc0e5df53f6e04c353ef
#
_cell.length_a   1.000
_cell.length_b   1.000
_cell.length_c   1.000
_cell.angle_alpha   90.00
_cell.angle_beta   90.00
_cell.angle_gamma   90.00
#
_symmetry.space_group_name_H-M   'P 1'
#
loop_
_entity.id
_entity.type
_entity.pdbx_description
1 polymer ?
#
loop_
_entity_poly.entity_id
_entity_poly.type
_entity_poly.pdbx_seq_one_letter_code
_entity_poly.pdbx_strand_id
1 'polypeptide(L)'
;MSLQHQSDLTASLSLIATSSGSVWCVVSHQNEVLLSPTQMKAEAAAQAVQQGVPVLATFEALSPNYNYQAYCYIENEAGIGMSEGVNATRVLFTTPDYPVLTLSIPASATNPGYGSVVLTVLLSTPSVLYCRAREYAANQLPPTEAWIAEGVSLNVTHAALANYLTVPSLAPATLYRVYCTAHSWSGLLPLQSLALRTVNVTTAQGVRLLVS
;
A
#
# COMPACT_ATOMS: atom_id res chain seq x y z
N MET A 1 14.11 -15.05 15.36
CA MET A 1 12.94 -14.35 14.81
C MET A 1 13.42 -13.32 13.80
N SER A 2 12.75 -13.17 12.68
CA SER A 2 13.16 -12.22 11.63
C SER A 2 11.94 -11.61 10.94
N LEU A 3 12.05 -10.33 10.55
CA LEU A 3 11.05 -9.64 9.72
C LEU A 3 11.09 -10.25 8.32
N GLN A 4 9.96 -10.71 7.78
CA GLN A 4 9.85 -11.34 6.48
C GLN A 4 9.18 -10.44 5.45
N HIS A 5 8.13 -9.76 5.85
CA HIS A 5 7.39 -8.86 4.99
C HIS A 5 6.94 -7.65 5.78
N GLN A 6 6.94 -6.50 5.12
CA GLN A 6 6.52 -5.24 5.69
C GLN A 6 5.85 -4.40 4.60
N SER A 7 4.69 -3.87 4.91
CA SER A 7 4.01 -2.86 4.12
C SER A 7 3.70 -1.63 4.98
N ASP A 8 3.02 -0.66 4.42
CA ASP A 8 2.56 0.53 5.13
C ASP A 8 1.58 0.21 6.28
N LEU A 9 0.82 -0.88 6.17
CA LEU A 9 -0.22 -1.27 7.14
C LEU A 9 -0.04 -2.66 7.75
N THR A 10 0.94 -3.45 7.29
CA THR A 10 1.14 -4.82 7.75
C THR A 10 2.60 -5.15 7.99
N ALA A 11 2.88 -6.04 8.90
CA ALA A 11 4.19 -6.64 9.10
C ALA A 11 4.04 -8.14 9.40
N SER A 12 4.98 -8.95 8.92
CA SER A 12 5.01 -10.38 9.18
C SER A 12 6.37 -10.80 9.70
N LEU A 13 6.36 -11.54 10.80
CA LEU A 13 7.57 -12.08 11.43
C LEU A 13 7.60 -13.58 11.27
N SER A 14 8.74 -14.11 10.82
CA SER A 14 9.01 -15.54 10.88
C SER A 14 9.69 -15.90 12.20
N LEU A 15 9.20 -16.91 12.86
CA LEU A 15 9.78 -17.48 14.07
C LEU A 15 9.95 -18.99 13.94
N ILE A 16 10.96 -19.55 14.59
CA ILE A 16 11.19 -20.98 14.70
C ILE A 16 11.30 -21.30 16.18
N ALA A 17 10.43 -22.21 16.66
CA ALA A 17 10.43 -22.64 18.04
C ALA A 17 11.39 -23.82 18.26
N THR A 18 12.03 -23.88 19.41
CA THR A 18 12.90 -25.00 19.82
C THR A 18 12.15 -26.18 20.41
N SER A 19 10.85 -25.99 20.68
CA SER A 19 9.93 -27.05 21.15
C SER A 19 8.54 -26.82 20.55
N SER A 20 7.76 -27.87 20.41
CA SER A 20 6.33 -27.76 20.04
C SER A 20 5.52 -27.16 21.19
N GLY A 21 4.45 -26.42 20.86
CA GLY A 21 3.60 -25.76 21.85
C GLY A 21 2.76 -24.64 21.24
N SER A 22 2.61 -23.54 21.96
CA SER A 22 1.82 -22.38 21.58
C SER A 22 2.64 -21.09 21.66
N VAL A 23 2.42 -20.18 20.71
CA VAL A 23 3.03 -18.85 20.67
C VAL A 23 1.95 -17.77 20.64
N TRP A 24 2.23 -16.68 21.33
CA TRP A 24 1.45 -15.44 21.34
C TRP A 24 2.37 -14.30 20.91
N CYS A 25 2.04 -13.64 19.85
CA CYS A 25 2.83 -12.51 19.32
C CYS A 25 2.00 -11.23 19.37
N VAL A 26 2.60 -10.15 19.78
CA VAL A 26 2.00 -8.81 19.85
C VAL A 26 2.90 -7.79 19.18
N VAL A 27 2.30 -6.74 18.70
CA VAL A 27 2.95 -5.55 18.18
C VAL A 27 2.49 -4.34 18.99
N SER A 28 3.41 -3.47 19.33
CA SER A 28 3.12 -2.20 20.01
C SER A 28 4.04 -1.09 19.50
N HIS A 29 3.77 0.16 19.86
CA HIS A 29 4.68 1.26 19.55
C HIS A 29 6.05 1.04 20.25
N GLN A 30 7.12 1.44 19.58
CA GLN A 30 8.50 1.15 20.04
C GLN A 30 8.79 1.60 21.47
N ASN A 31 8.13 2.67 21.94
CA ASN A 31 8.37 3.26 23.27
C ASN A 31 7.41 2.74 24.36
N GLU A 32 6.51 1.84 24.02
CA GLU A 32 5.59 1.25 24.98
C GLU A 32 6.29 0.16 25.80
N VAL A 33 5.79 -0.04 27.02
CA VAL A 33 6.29 -1.09 27.90
C VAL A 33 5.87 -2.45 27.36
N LEU A 34 6.80 -3.41 27.33
CA LEU A 34 6.49 -4.77 26.89
C LEU A 34 5.44 -5.40 27.81
N LEU A 35 4.46 -6.05 27.21
CA LEU A 35 3.44 -6.78 27.96
C LEU A 35 4.04 -8.00 28.66
N SER A 36 3.51 -8.31 29.83
CA SER A 36 3.80 -9.57 30.51
C SER A 36 3.19 -10.77 29.75
N PRO A 37 3.69 -11.99 29.95
CA PRO A 37 3.11 -13.19 29.32
C PRO A 37 1.60 -13.33 29.53
N THR A 38 1.09 -12.99 30.71
CA THR A 38 -0.35 -13.04 31.00
C THR A 38 -1.15 -12.06 30.18
N GLN A 39 -0.63 -10.83 30.01
CA GLN A 39 -1.28 -9.82 29.17
C GLN A 39 -1.23 -10.22 27.69
N MET A 40 -0.10 -10.74 27.20
CA MET A 40 0.01 -11.22 25.82
C MET A 40 -1.00 -12.31 25.50
N LYS A 41 -1.22 -13.26 26.40
CA LYS A 41 -2.24 -14.31 26.27
C LYS A 41 -3.67 -13.77 26.24
N ALA A 42 -3.90 -12.64 26.90
CA ALA A 42 -5.21 -11.99 26.89
C ALA A 42 -5.48 -11.18 25.60
N GLU A 43 -4.43 -10.61 25.00
CA GLU A 43 -4.55 -9.72 23.84
C GLU A 43 -4.36 -10.43 22.50
N ALA A 44 -3.55 -11.50 22.44
CA ALA A 44 -3.24 -12.20 21.20
C ALA A 44 -3.84 -13.61 21.16
N ALA A 45 -4.25 -14.05 19.99
CA ALA A 45 -4.66 -15.42 19.77
C ALA A 45 -3.44 -16.37 19.83
N ALA A 46 -3.61 -17.52 20.46
CA ALA A 46 -2.59 -18.58 20.46
C ALA A 46 -2.43 -19.17 19.06
N GLN A 47 -1.19 -19.31 18.60
CA GLN A 47 -0.84 -20.01 17.37
C GLN A 47 -0.03 -21.26 17.72
N ALA A 48 -0.44 -22.41 17.19
CA ALA A 48 0.31 -23.65 17.40
C ALA A 48 1.66 -23.60 16.67
N VAL A 49 2.72 -24.04 17.32
CA VAL A 49 4.06 -24.15 16.76
C VAL A 49 4.57 -25.57 16.89
N GLN A 50 5.31 -26.01 15.86
CA GLN A 50 6.04 -27.28 15.88
C GLN A 50 7.54 -27.00 15.96
N GLN A 51 8.26 -27.86 16.68
CA GLN A 51 9.70 -27.75 16.83
C GLN A 51 10.39 -27.71 15.45
N GLY A 52 11.22 -26.69 15.22
CA GLY A 52 12.01 -26.52 14.00
C GLY A 52 11.23 -26.07 12.76
N VAL A 53 9.91 -25.94 12.85
CA VAL A 53 9.08 -25.50 11.73
C VAL A 53 8.86 -23.98 11.79
N PRO A 54 9.16 -23.24 10.71
CA PRO A 54 8.87 -21.82 10.65
C PRO A 54 7.38 -21.52 10.75
N VAL A 55 7.00 -20.57 11.57
CA VAL A 55 5.64 -20.04 11.71
C VAL A 55 5.66 -18.55 11.43
N LEU A 56 4.62 -18.04 10.76
CA LEU A 56 4.47 -16.65 10.39
C LEU A 56 3.43 -15.99 11.31
N ALA A 57 3.85 -14.98 12.07
CA ALA A 57 2.96 -14.09 12.79
C ALA A 57 2.75 -12.82 11.96
N THR A 58 1.48 -12.51 11.63
CA THR A 58 1.13 -11.33 10.83
C THR A 58 0.40 -10.32 11.70
N PHE A 59 0.80 -9.07 11.59
CA PHE A 59 0.20 -7.91 12.25
C PHE A 59 -0.43 -7.02 11.20
N GLU A 60 -1.65 -6.58 11.43
CA GLU A 60 -2.44 -5.77 10.52
C GLU A 60 -2.84 -4.44 11.18
N ALA A 61 -3.41 -3.53 10.38
CA ALA A 61 -3.88 -2.22 10.82
C ALA A 61 -2.80 -1.36 11.49
N LEU A 62 -1.55 -1.50 11.05
CA LEU A 62 -0.45 -0.65 11.49
C LEU A 62 -0.59 0.76 10.89
N SER A 63 -0.02 1.76 11.55
CA SER A 63 0.10 3.11 11.00
C SER A 63 1.35 3.22 10.14
N PRO A 64 1.29 3.86 8.96
CA PRO A 64 2.48 4.10 8.14
C PRO A 64 3.47 5.06 8.80
N ASN A 65 4.73 4.98 8.39
CA ASN A 65 5.84 5.78 8.89
C ASN A 65 5.92 5.81 10.42
N TYR A 66 5.68 4.67 11.04
CA TYR A 66 5.67 4.56 12.49
C TYR A 66 6.64 3.50 12.99
N ASN A 67 7.25 3.74 14.15
CA ASN A 67 8.19 2.82 14.79
C ASN A 67 7.46 1.85 15.70
N TYR A 68 7.61 0.56 15.41
CA TYR A 68 7.01 -0.54 16.13
C TYR A 68 8.04 -1.46 16.76
N GLN A 69 7.58 -2.18 17.75
CA GLN A 69 8.24 -3.36 18.31
C GLN A 69 7.26 -4.53 18.26
N ALA A 70 7.72 -5.66 17.75
CA ALA A 70 6.97 -6.91 17.83
C ALA A 70 7.76 -7.92 18.66
N TYR A 71 7.06 -8.70 19.47
CA TYR A 71 7.65 -9.70 20.35
C TYR A 71 6.67 -10.83 20.60
N CYS A 72 7.21 -12.00 20.93
CA CYS A 72 6.42 -13.21 21.13
C CYS A 72 6.75 -13.85 22.47
N TYR A 73 5.77 -14.54 23.03
CA TYR A 73 5.89 -15.43 24.17
C TYR A 73 5.51 -16.84 23.73
N ILE A 74 6.29 -17.84 24.13
CA ILE A 74 6.12 -19.23 23.73
C ILE A 74 6.01 -20.10 24.98
N GLU A 75 5.06 -21.04 24.97
CA GLU A 75 4.96 -22.15 25.94
C GLU A 75 5.02 -23.48 25.21
N ASN A 76 5.69 -24.44 25.80
CA ASN A 76 5.66 -25.82 25.31
C ASN A 76 4.31 -26.51 25.63
N GLU A 77 4.13 -27.72 25.14
CA GLU A 77 2.90 -28.52 25.40
C GLU A 77 2.61 -28.78 26.87
N ALA A 78 3.62 -28.74 27.76
CA ALA A 78 3.47 -28.84 29.18
C ALA A 78 3.12 -27.50 29.88
N GLY A 79 2.95 -26.41 29.13
CA GLY A 79 2.66 -25.10 29.65
C GLY A 79 3.88 -24.40 30.29
N ILE A 80 5.09 -24.88 30.02
CA ILE A 80 6.32 -24.25 30.51
C ILE A 80 6.73 -23.17 29.52
N GLY A 81 6.79 -21.94 30.01
CA GLY A 81 7.16 -20.77 29.22
C GLY A 81 8.66 -20.68 28.97
N MET A 82 9.00 -19.84 27.98
CA MET A 82 10.39 -19.55 27.63
C MET A 82 11.16 -18.94 28.82
N SER A 83 12.41 -19.35 29.00
CA SER A 83 13.25 -18.90 30.12
C SER A 83 13.84 -17.50 29.92
N GLU A 84 14.04 -17.09 28.69
CA GLU A 84 14.76 -15.86 28.32
C GLU A 84 13.89 -14.59 28.41
N GLY A 85 12.58 -14.74 28.64
CA GLY A 85 11.62 -13.64 28.71
C GLY A 85 11.28 -13.04 27.33
N VAL A 86 10.21 -12.28 27.27
CA VAL A 86 9.65 -11.72 26.00
C VAL A 86 10.61 -10.77 25.29
N ASN A 87 11.51 -10.10 26.01
CA ASN A 87 12.46 -9.17 25.41
C ASN A 87 13.48 -9.87 24.47
N ALA A 88 13.76 -11.16 24.67
CA ALA A 88 14.66 -11.94 23.82
C ALA A 88 14.10 -12.14 22.38
N THR A 89 12.80 -12.02 22.21
CA THR A 89 12.12 -12.15 20.91
C THR A 89 11.80 -10.82 20.25
N ARG A 90 12.21 -9.70 20.88
CA ARG A 90 11.88 -8.36 20.40
C ARG A 90 12.53 -8.04 19.07
N VAL A 91 11.73 -7.62 18.10
CA VAL A 91 12.14 -7.08 16.81
C VAL A 91 11.63 -5.67 16.64
N LEU A 92 12.52 -4.73 16.34
CA LEU A 92 12.17 -3.34 16.04
C LEU A 92 12.04 -3.18 14.53
N PHE A 93 11.02 -2.44 14.09
CA PHE A 93 10.85 -2.08 12.69
C PHE A 93 10.08 -0.77 12.55
N THR A 94 10.22 -0.15 11.38
CA THR A 94 9.47 1.05 11.00
C THR A 94 8.63 0.72 9.79
N THR A 95 7.33 0.95 9.85
CA THR A 95 6.47 0.80 8.66
C THR A 95 6.85 1.83 7.60
N PRO A 96 6.80 1.47 6.30
CA PRO A 96 7.01 2.43 5.22
C PRO A 96 6.07 3.62 5.31
N ASP A 97 6.49 4.74 4.74
CA ASP A 97 5.63 5.90 4.57
C ASP A 97 4.53 5.60 3.54
N TYR A 98 3.50 6.43 3.54
CA TYR A 98 2.47 6.38 2.52
C TYR A 98 3.07 6.47 1.12
N PRO A 99 2.54 5.71 0.13
CA PRO A 99 3.01 5.85 -1.23
C PRO A 99 2.75 7.26 -1.75
N VAL A 100 3.80 7.90 -2.26
CA VAL A 100 3.71 9.20 -2.92
C VAL A 100 3.47 8.96 -4.40
N LEU A 101 2.42 9.57 -4.95
CA LEU A 101 2.07 9.51 -6.36
C LEU A 101 2.46 10.82 -7.05
N THR A 102 3.34 10.73 -8.05
CA THR A 102 3.66 11.83 -8.96
C THR A 102 3.12 11.53 -10.35
N LEU A 103 2.32 12.45 -10.87
CA LEU A 103 1.72 12.37 -12.19
C LEU A 103 2.34 13.41 -13.11
N SER A 104 2.67 13.02 -14.34
CA SER A 104 3.08 13.93 -15.39
C SER A 104 2.58 13.44 -16.76
N ILE A 105 2.50 14.35 -17.71
CA ILE A 105 2.30 13.99 -19.12
C ILE A 105 3.69 13.88 -19.73
N PRO A 106 4.07 12.71 -20.32
CA PRO A 106 5.39 12.57 -20.92
C PRO A 106 5.57 13.59 -22.06
N ALA A 107 6.76 14.15 -22.16
CA ALA A 107 7.09 15.12 -23.22
C ALA A 107 6.90 14.52 -24.63
N SER A 108 7.02 13.21 -24.79
CA SER A 108 6.71 12.47 -26.02
C SER A 108 5.21 12.35 -26.31
N ALA A 109 4.35 12.61 -25.33
CA ALA A 109 2.89 12.61 -25.47
C ALA A 109 2.34 14.03 -25.77
N THR A 110 3.13 14.89 -26.40
CA THR A 110 2.70 16.22 -26.89
C THR A 110 1.57 16.14 -27.92
N ASN A 111 1.26 14.95 -28.41
CA ASN A 111 0.02 14.63 -29.11
C ASN A 111 -0.75 13.58 -28.27
N PRO A 112 -1.57 13.99 -27.29
CA PRO A 112 -2.54 13.09 -26.74
C PRO A 112 -3.36 12.51 -27.90
N GLY A 113 -3.56 11.19 -27.94
CA GLY A 113 -4.34 10.54 -29.00
C GLY A 113 -5.72 11.18 -29.14
N TYR A 114 -6.37 11.00 -30.27
CA TYR A 114 -7.71 11.55 -30.52
C TYR A 114 -8.76 11.10 -29.52
N GLY A 115 -8.54 9.96 -28.83
CA GLY A 115 -9.48 9.37 -27.87
C GLY A 115 -8.82 8.82 -26.63
N SER A 116 -7.57 9.18 -26.34
CA SER A 116 -6.84 8.69 -25.17
C SER A 116 -5.75 9.65 -24.71
N VAL A 117 -5.30 9.48 -23.48
CA VAL A 117 -4.12 10.16 -22.94
C VAL A 117 -3.19 9.14 -22.29
N VAL A 118 -1.88 9.31 -22.47
CA VAL A 118 -0.86 8.54 -21.77
C VAL A 118 -0.32 9.39 -20.63
N LEU A 119 -0.29 8.81 -19.44
CA LEU A 119 0.28 9.42 -18.24
C LEU A 119 1.61 8.74 -17.93
N THR A 120 2.59 9.52 -17.51
CA THR A 120 3.76 9.00 -16.79
C THR A 120 3.46 9.05 -15.31
N VAL A 121 3.65 7.92 -14.65
CA VAL A 121 3.32 7.71 -13.24
C VAL A 121 4.57 7.23 -12.50
N LEU A 122 4.88 7.91 -11.41
CA LEU A 122 5.89 7.48 -10.45
C LEU A 122 5.22 7.22 -9.11
N LEU A 123 5.47 6.06 -8.53
CA LEU A 123 5.03 5.70 -7.17
C LEU A 123 6.25 5.42 -6.30
N SER A 124 6.23 5.89 -5.07
CA SER A 124 7.31 5.65 -4.10
C SER A 124 7.31 4.22 -3.55
N THR A 125 6.19 3.50 -3.66
CA THR A 125 6.02 2.10 -3.24
C THR A 125 5.24 1.29 -4.27
N PRO A 126 5.43 -0.04 -4.36
CA PRO A 126 4.59 -0.92 -5.18
C PRO A 126 3.12 -0.81 -4.79
N SER A 127 2.25 -0.62 -5.77
CA SER A 127 0.83 -0.32 -5.54
C SER A 127 -0.02 -0.62 -6.77
N VAL A 128 -1.33 -0.71 -6.60
CA VAL A 128 -2.28 -0.69 -7.72
C VAL A 128 -2.75 0.74 -7.93
N LEU A 129 -2.44 1.29 -9.09
CA LEU A 129 -2.86 2.63 -9.50
C LEU A 129 -4.22 2.54 -10.21
N TYR A 130 -5.10 3.48 -9.93
CA TYR A 130 -6.37 3.70 -10.64
C TYR A 130 -6.43 5.13 -11.13
N CYS A 131 -6.83 5.34 -12.40
CA CYS A 131 -7.01 6.67 -12.96
C CYS A 131 -8.31 6.75 -13.76
N ARG A 132 -9.00 7.88 -13.66
CA ARG A 132 -10.20 8.18 -14.43
C ARG A 132 -10.23 9.63 -14.86
N ALA A 133 -10.61 9.87 -16.11
CA ALA A 133 -10.76 11.21 -16.67
C ALA A 133 -12.20 11.70 -16.53
N ARG A 134 -12.34 13.01 -16.34
CA ARG A 134 -13.61 13.72 -16.36
C ARG A 134 -13.44 15.01 -17.14
N GLU A 135 -14.43 15.38 -17.97
CA GLU A 135 -14.42 16.66 -18.65
C GLU A 135 -14.28 17.81 -17.63
N TYR A 136 -13.42 18.74 -17.95
CA TYR A 136 -13.11 19.86 -17.07
C TYR A 136 -14.28 20.85 -16.99
N ALA A 137 -14.73 21.12 -15.79
CA ALA A 137 -15.64 22.21 -15.49
C ALA A 137 -15.09 23.03 -14.30
N ALA A 138 -15.11 24.35 -14.41
CA ALA A 138 -14.42 25.23 -13.47
C ALA A 138 -14.87 25.11 -12.01
N ASN A 139 -16.14 24.80 -11.77
CA ASN A 139 -16.74 24.72 -10.42
C ASN A 139 -17.12 23.28 -10.01
N GLN A 140 -16.45 22.29 -10.59
CA GLN A 140 -16.76 20.90 -10.35
C GLN A 140 -16.17 20.43 -9.03
N LEU A 141 -17.01 19.81 -8.18
CA LEU A 141 -16.54 19.17 -6.96
C LEU A 141 -15.58 18.00 -7.28
N PRO A 142 -14.55 17.79 -6.45
CA PRO A 142 -13.66 16.64 -6.58
C PRO A 142 -14.47 15.34 -6.56
N PRO A 143 -14.10 14.34 -7.39
CA PRO A 143 -14.74 13.03 -7.36
C PRO A 143 -14.38 12.27 -6.09
N THR A 144 -15.17 11.25 -5.75
CA THR A 144 -14.87 10.32 -4.67
C THR A 144 -13.78 9.33 -5.08
N GLU A 145 -13.05 8.77 -4.11
CA GLU A 145 -12.07 7.71 -4.35
C GLU A 145 -12.71 6.49 -5.03
N ALA A 146 -13.92 6.11 -4.63
CA ALA A 146 -14.67 5.02 -5.25
C ALA A 146 -14.91 5.26 -6.74
N TRP A 147 -15.26 6.50 -7.14
CA TRP A 147 -15.43 6.86 -8.55
C TRP A 147 -14.10 6.74 -9.33
N ILE A 148 -12.96 7.14 -8.74
CA ILE A 148 -11.65 7.02 -9.37
C ILE A 148 -11.27 5.54 -9.54
N ALA A 149 -11.55 4.71 -8.54
CA ALA A 149 -11.23 3.28 -8.55
C ALA A 149 -12.00 2.46 -9.63
N GLU A 150 -13.11 2.99 -10.16
CA GLU A 150 -13.80 2.41 -11.31
C GLU A 150 -13.11 2.69 -12.66
N GLY A 151 -12.04 3.47 -12.67
CA GLY A 151 -11.29 3.82 -13.86
C GLY A 151 -10.34 2.73 -14.34
N VAL A 152 -9.39 3.12 -15.22
CA VAL A 152 -8.32 2.21 -15.66
C VAL A 152 -7.34 1.95 -14.54
N SER A 153 -6.82 0.73 -14.46
CA SER A 153 -5.86 0.34 -13.43
C SER A 153 -4.51 -0.10 -14.00
N LEU A 154 -3.47 0.02 -13.18
CA LEU A 154 -2.12 -0.43 -13.48
C LEU A 154 -1.47 -0.99 -12.21
N ASN A 155 -0.97 -2.22 -12.29
CA ASN A 155 -0.15 -2.79 -11.23
C ASN A 155 1.29 -2.27 -11.34
N VAL A 156 1.71 -1.46 -10.38
CA VAL A 156 3.08 -0.95 -10.28
C VAL A 156 3.85 -1.83 -9.30
N THR A 157 4.71 -2.70 -9.83
CA THR A 157 5.48 -3.67 -9.05
C THR A 157 6.84 -3.15 -8.58
N HIS A 158 7.35 -2.08 -9.20
CA HIS A 158 8.64 -1.50 -8.88
C HIS A 158 8.47 -0.02 -8.52
N ALA A 159 8.87 0.33 -7.32
CA ALA A 159 8.91 1.72 -6.86
C ALA A 159 9.91 2.56 -7.65
N ALA A 160 9.67 3.87 -7.72
CA ALA A 160 10.55 4.88 -8.31
C ALA A 160 10.91 4.69 -9.81
N LEU A 161 10.26 3.75 -10.50
CA LEU A 161 10.35 3.62 -11.95
C LEU A 161 9.19 4.32 -12.64
N ALA A 162 9.46 4.93 -13.79
CA ALA A 162 8.41 5.51 -14.61
C ALA A 162 7.53 4.41 -15.21
N ASN A 163 6.25 4.48 -14.92
CA ASN A 163 5.22 3.62 -15.50
C ASN A 163 4.34 4.44 -16.42
N TYR A 164 3.75 3.81 -17.44
CA TYR A 164 2.89 4.47 -18.40
C TYR A 164 1.47 3.89 -18.32
N LEU A 165 0.50 4.77 -18.08
CA LEU A 165 -0.91 4.40 -18.03
C LEU A 165 -1.67 5.12 -19.14
N THR A 166 -2.42 4.38 -19.96
CA THR A 166 -3.30 4.96 -20.97
C THR A 166 -4.72 5.06 -20.43
N VAL A 167 -5.28 6.27 -20.44
CA VAL A 167 -6.69 6.54 -20.15
C VAL A 167 -7.44 6.66 -21.48
N PRO A 168 -8.26 5.68 -21.87
CA PRO A 168 -8.96 5.63 -23.15
C PRO A 168 -10.33 6.33 -23.11
N SER A 169 -11.05 6.25 -24.24
CA SER A 169 -12.45 6.64 -24.40
C SER A 169 -12.74 8.11 -24.15
N LEU A 170 -11.82 8.98 -24.54
CA LEU A 170 -11.96 10.43 -24.43
C LEU A 170 -12.49 11.02 -25.73
N ALA A 171 -13.29 12.08 -25.64
CA ALA A 171 -13.72 12.84 -26.81
C ALA A 171 -12.55 13.68 -27.37
N PRO A 172 -12.43 13.86 -28.72
CA PRO A 172 -11.41 14.70 -29.30
C PRO A 172 -11.60 16.18 -28.95
N ALA A 173 -10.52 16.95 -29.01
CA ALA A 173 -10.49 18.40 -28.76
C ALA A 173 -11.17 18.83 -27.44
N THR A 174 -11.15 17.98 -26.46
CA THR A 174 -11.83 18.19 -25.17
C THR A 174 -10.82 18.30 -24.05
N LEU A 175 -11.01 19.28 -23.15
CA LEU A 175 -10.20 19.44 -21.95
C LEU A 175 -10.71 18.48 -20.86
N TYR A 176 -9.83 17.63 -20.37
CA TYR A 176 -10.07 16.71 -19.29
C TYR A 176 -9.23 17.03 -18.05
N ARG A 177 -9.76 16.70 -16.90
CA ARG A 177 -8.98 16.52 -15.68
C ARG A 177 -8.93 15.03 -15.37
N VAL A 178 -7.73 14.47 -15.34
CA VAL A 178 -7.50 13.08 -14.94
C VAL A 178 -7.20 13.05 -13.46
N TYR A 179 -7.91 12.20 -12.75
CA TYR A 179 -7.77 11.95 -11.32
C TYR A 179 -7.21 10.55 -11.13
N CYS A 180 -6.21 10.43 -10.26
CA CYS A 180 -5.62 9.14 -9.95
C CYS A 180 -5.62 8.90 -8.44
N THR A 181 -5.72 7.63 -8.07
CA THR A 181 -5.51 7.13 -6.71
C THR A 181 -4.68 5.86 -6.79
N ALA A 182 -3.91 5.57 -5.77
CA ALA A 182 -3.18 4.32 -5.71
C ALA A 182 -3.55 3.61 -4.41
N HIS A 183 -3.71 2.30 -4.50
CA HIS A 183 -3.91 1.44 -3.35
C HIS A 183 -2.63 0.65 -3.15
N SER A 184 -2.04 0.72 -1.97
CA SER A 184 -0.98 -0.20 -1.61
C SER A 184 -1.52 -1.63 -1.58
N TRP A 185 -0.64 -2.64 -1.62
CA TRP A 185 -1.05 -4.05 -1.53
C TRP A 185 -1.80 -4.39 -0.24
N SER A 186 -1.73 -3.53 0.76
CA SER A 186 -2.35 -3.68 2.08
C SER A 186 -3.58 -2.79 2.30
N GLY A 187 -3.97 -1.94 1.36
CA GLY A 187 -5.17 -1.11 1.53
C GLY A 187 -5.15 0.23 0.79
N LEU A 188 -6.11 1.06 1.14
CA LEU A 188 -6.30 2.40 0.59
C LEU A 188 -5.15 3.33 1.00
N LEU A 189 -4.64 4.10 0.05
CA LEU A 189 -3.83 5.26 0.36
C LEU A 189 -4.61 6.25 1.21
N PRO A 190 -3.99 6.80 2.22
CA PRO A 190 -4.49 8.01 2.80
C PRO A 190 -4.36 9.15 1.80
N LEU A 191 -5.26 10.05 1.93
CA LEU A 191 -5.50 11.22 1.13
C LEU A 191 -4.28 12.15 1.06
N GLN A 192 -3.36 11.92 0.13
CA GLN A 192 -2.71 13.07 -0.47
C GLN A 192 -3.81 13.97 -1.05
N SER A 193 -3.66 15.29 -0.91
CA SER A 193 -4.67 16.19 -1.46
C SER A 193 -4.94 15.81 -2.92
N LEU A 194 -6.19 15.72 -3.30
CA LEU A 194 -6.60 15.36 -4.65
C LEU A 194 -5.92 16.24 -5.73
N ALA A 195 -5.54 17.46 -5.35
CA ALA A 195 -4.82 18.41 -6.19
C ALA A 195 -3.44 17.90 -6.67
N LEU A 196 -2.73 17.14 -5.85
CA LEU A 196 -1.43 16.56 -6.20
C LEU A 196 -1.55 15.30 -7.07
N ARG A 197 -2.75 14.73 -7.16
CA ARG A 197 -3.06 13.49 -7.89
C ARG A 197 -3.90 13.76 -9.13
N THR A 198 -3.84 14.98 -9.67
CA THR A 198 -4.59 15.39 -10.86
C THR A 198 -3.69 15.99 -11.90
N VAL A 199 -4.04 15.78 -13.16
CA VAL A 199 -3.42 16.43 -14.31
C VAL A 199 -4.49 16.87 -15.31
N ASN A 200 -4.34 18.07 -15.84
CA ASN A 200 -5.21 18.58 -16.91
C ASN A 200 -4.59 18.23 -18.27
N VAL A 201 -5.41 17.76 -19.19
CA VAL A 201 -4.99 17.38 -20.53
C VAL A 201 -6.08 17.72 -21.55
N THR A 202 -5.67 18.26 -22.71
CA THR A 202 -6.58 18.45 -23.83
C THR A 202 -6.28 17.38 -24.88
N THR A 203 -7.30 16.61 -25.27
CA THR A 203 -7.16 15.61 -26.35
C THR A 203 -6.93 16.30 -27.69
N ALA A 204 -6.22 15.61 -28.60
CA ALA A 204 -5.96 16.16 -29.93
C ALA A 204 -7.24 16.36 -30.76
N GLN A 205 -7.19 17.30 -31.65
CA GLN A 205 -8.28 17.54 -32.61
C GLN A 205 -8.25 16.46 -33.71
N GLY A 206 -9.37 15.81 -33.97
CA GLY A 206 -9.48 14.85 -35.06
C GLY A 206 -9.26 15.52 -36.41
N VAL A 207 -8.61 14.84 -37.36
CA VAL A 207 -8.50 15.31 -38.76
C VAL A 207 -9.89 15.21 -39.38
N ARG A 208 -10.51 16.33 -39.73
CA ARG A 208 -11.70 16.33 -40.58
C ARG A 208 -11.23 16.16 -42.04
N LEU A 209 -11.58 15.04 -42.66
CA LEU A 209 -11.58 14.94 -44.10
C LEU A 209 -12.67 15.90 -44.62
N LEU A 210 -12.25 17.01 -45.20
CA LEU A 210 -13.14 17.81 -46.04
C LEU A 210 -13.25 17.09 -47.38
N VAL A 211 -14.34 16.36 -47.60
CA VAL A 211 -14.70 15.86 -48.92
C VAL A 211 -15.33 17.05 -49.66
N SER A 212 -14.59 17.59 -50.65
CA SER A 212 -15.07 18.61 -51.61
C SER A 212 -15.84 17.95 -52.73
#